data_5d290afbae8c08fac9c78b7babdba895
#
_entry.id   5d290afbae8c08fac9c78b7babdba895
#
_cell.length_a   1.000
_cell.length_b   1.000
_cell.length_c   1.000
_cell.angle_alpha   90.00
_cell.angle_beta   90.00
_cell.angle_gamma   90.00
#
_symmetry.space_group_name_H-M   'P 1'
#
loop_
_entity.id
_entity.type
_entity.pdbx_description
1 polymer ?
#
loop_
_entity_poly.entity_id
_entity_poly.type
_entity_poly.pdbx_seq_one_letter_code
_entity_poly.pdbx_strand_id
1 'polypeptide(L)'
;MRTKLWTLGLCCLLLLCPSLDAKDKKKHYEPLFGKAQASYSVTSSSLKGAVFYLVSGHGGPDPGCIGHYQGKELHEDEYAYDIILRLGRELLRRGAKVYFIIQDKKDGIRETAILNNSKRETCMGKPIPLNQVARLRQRCEAINGLYRKDKSNY
;
A
#
# COMPACT_ATOMS: atom_id res chain seq x y z
N MET A 1 3.27 65.33 -49.27
CA MET A 1 3.86 64.25 -48.48
C MET A 1 2.75 63.48 -47.75
N ARG A 2 2.46 62.21 -48.16
CA ARG A 2 1.40 61.38 -47.58
C ARG A 2 2.08 60.29 -46.75
N THR A 3 1.94 60.34 -45.42
CA THR A 3 2.40 59.30 -44.49
C THR A 3 1.34 58.19 -44.41
N LYS A 4 1.72 56.98 -44.83
CA LYS A 4 0.88 55.77 -44.68
C LYS A 4 1.08 55.21 -43.28
N LEU A 5 0.03 55.19 -42.50
CA LEU A 5 -0.04 54.48 -41.21
C LEU A 5 -0.28 52.97 -41.48
N TRP A 6 0.64 52.15 -41.05
CA TRP A 6 0.48 50.69 -41.03
C TRP A 6 -0.09 50.28 -39.68
N THR A 7 -1.32 49.82 -39.64
CA THR A 7 -1.92 49.18 -38.46
C THR A 7 -1.49 47.72 -38.43
N LEU A 8 -0.62 47.33 -37.47
CA LEU A 8 -0.34 45.94 -37.15
C LEU A 8 -1.54 45.35 -36.42
N GLY A 9 -2.24 44.44 -37.07
CA GLY A 9 -3.25 43.60 -36.45
C GLY A 9 -2.61 42.51 -35.61
N LEU A 10 -2.69 42.65 -34.29
CA LEU A 10 -2.26 41.60 -33.32
C LEU A 10 -3.32 40.52 -33.29
N CYS A 11 -3.07 39.43 -34.01
CA CYS A 11 -3.93 38.24 -34.01
C CYS A 11 -3.67 37.44 -32.71
N CYS A 12 -4.51 37.65 -31.67
CA CYS A 12 -4.51 36.80 -30.45
C CYS A 12 -5.04 35.42 -30.81
N LEU A 13 -4.14 34.48 -31.09
CA LEU A 13 -4.44 33.05 -31.18
C LEU A 13 -4.70 32.53 -29.76
N LEU A 14 -5.97 32.51 -29.35
CA LEU A 14 -6.40 31.80 -28.14
C LEU A 14 -6.20 30.31 -28.39
N LEU A 15 -5.09 29.76 -27.90
CA LEU A 15 -4.87 28.33 -27.76
C LEU A 15 -5.90 27.80 -26.77
N LEU A 16 -7.00 27.30 -27.27
CA LEU A 16 -7.89 26.40 -26.54
C LEU A 16 -7.09 25.14 -26.20
N CYS A 17 -6.41 25.13 -25.04
CA CYS A 17 -5.97 23.88 -24.43
C CYS A 17 -7.21 23.06 -24.14
N PRO A 18 -7.39 21.86 -24.74
CA PRO A 18 -8.43 20.98 -24.28
C PRO A 18 -8.12 20.65 -22.82
N SER A 19 -8.99 21.05 -21.90
CA SER A 19 -9.00 20.54 -20.54
C SER A 19 -9.12 19.02 -20.65
N LEU A 20 -8.02 18.32 -20.36
CA LEU A 20 -8.06 16.88 -20.13
C LEU A 20 -9.04 16.67 -18.98
N ASP A 21 -10.24 16.21 -19.30
CA ASP A 21 -11.18 15.69 -18.34
C ASP A 21 -10.48 14.62 -17.51
N ALA A 22 -9.97 15.00 -16.36
CA ALA A 22 -9.50 14.07 -15.36
C ALA A 22 -10.75 13.32 -14.86
N LYS A 23 -11.11 12.23 -15.57
CA LYS A 23 -12.13 11.29 -15.11
C LYS A 23 -11.84 11.02 -13.64
N ASP A 24 -12.77 11.38 -12.78
CA ASP A 24 -12.65 11.21 -11.32
C ASP A 24 -12.38 9.73 -11.05
N LYS A 25 -11.10 9.41 -10.77
CA LYS A 25 -10.67 8.03 -10.54
C LYS A 25 -11.32 7.56 -9.25
N LYS A 26 -12.12 6.49 -9.33
CA LYS A 26 -12.76 5.88 -8.16
C LYS A 26 -11.76 5.72 -7.03
N LYS A 27 -12.05 6.30 -5.87
CA LYS A 27 -11.27 6.14 -4.65
C LYS A 27 -11.61 4.81 -4.00
N HIS A 28 -10.58 4.10 -3.60
CA HIS A 28 -10.66 2.87 -2.80
C HIS A 28 -10.14 3.15 -1.40
N TYR A 29 -10.45 2.28 -0.47
CA TYR A 29 -10.09 2.44 0.93
C TYR A 29 -9.56 1.13 1.50
N GLU A 30 -8.34 1.15 2.05
CA GLU A 30 -7.71 0.04 2.77
C GLU A 30 -7.30 0.52 4.16
N PRO A 31 -8.03 0.12 5.23
CA PRO A 31 -7.79 0.63 6.58
C PRO A 31 -6.42 0.26 7.14
N LEU A 32 -5.80 -0.83 6.68
CA LEU A 32 -4.46 -1.24 7.11
C LEU A 32 -3.36 -0.24 6.74
N PHE A 33 -3.60 0.66 5.77
CA PHE A 33 -2.63 1.70 5.43
C PHE A 33 -2.59 2.84 6.44
N GLY A 34 -3.47 2.83 7.44
CA GLY A 34 -3.59 3.92 8.41
C GLY A 34 -4.32 5.14 7.84
N LYS A 35 -4.86 5.97 8.73
CA LYS A 35 -5.77 7.07 8.39
C LYS A 35 -5.26 7.99 7.28
N ALA A 36 -3.95 8.31 7.29
CA ALA A 36 -3.36 9.24 6.32
C ALA A 36 -3.21 8.63 4.91
N GLN A 37 -3.00 7.32 4.80
CA GLN A 37 -2.66 6.61 3.57
C GLN A 37 -3.76 5.64 3.10
N ALA A 38 -4.86 5.51 3.84
CA ALA A 38 -5.93 4.53 3.58
C ALA A 38 -6.60 4.70 2.21
N SER A 39 -6.74 5.93 1.74
CA SER A 39 -7.35 6.22 0.43
C SER A 39 -6.33 6.05 -0.70
N TYR A 40 -6.73 5.35 -1.76
CA TYR A 40 -5.93 5.21 -2.97
C TYR A 40 -6.82 5.13 -4.22
N SER A 41 -6.22 5.35 -5.39
CA SER A 41 -6.88 5.16 -6.69
C SER A 41 -6.08 4.18 -7.53
N VAL A 42 -6.77 3.36 -8.31
CA VAL A 42 -6.14 2.50 -9.32
C VAL A 42 -5.62 3.38 -10.45
N THR A 43 -4.32 3.34 -10.68
CA THR A 43 -3.62 4.17 -11.67
C THR A 43 -3.29 3.41 -12.95
N SER A 44 -3.26 2.09 -12.90
CA SER A 44 -3.04 1.23 -14.06
C SER A 44 -3.74 -0.12 -13.89
N SER A 45 -3.89 -0.85 -14.98
CA SER A 45 -4.45 -2.21 -14.99
C SER A 45 -3.38 -3.28 -15.27
N SER A 46 -2.09 -2.94 -15.12
CA SER A 46 -0.98 -3.82 -15.46
C SER A 46 -0.95 -5.13 -14.66
N LEU A 47 -1.57 -5.15 -13.48
CA LEU A 47 -1.69 -6.33 -12.62
C LEU A 47 -3.14 -6.81 -12.44
N LYS A 48 -4.04 -6.41 -13.35
CA LYS A 48 -5.43 -6.86 -13.32
C LYS A 48 -5.51 -8.38 -13.44
N GLY A 49 -6.23 -9.03 -12.52
CA GLY A 49 -6.33 -10.47 -12.43
C GLY A 49 -5.23 -11.16 -11.61
N ALA A 50 -4.13 -10.48 -11.29
CA ALA A 50 -3.12 -11.02 -10.39
C ALA A 50 -3.60 -10.95 -8.92
N VAL A 51 -3.28 -12.01 -8.16
CA VAL A 51 -3.60 -12.13 -6.73
C VAL A 51 -2.30 -12.29 -5.95
N PHE A 52 -2.12 -11.46 -4.93
CA PHE A 52 -0.93 -11.48 -4.07
C PHE A 52 -1.33 -11.77 -2.62
N TYR A 53 -0.62 -12.72 -1.99
CA TYR A 53 -0.72 -13.05 -0.58
C TYR A 53 0.53 -12.54 0.10
N LEU A 54 0.46 -11.35 0.71
CA LEU A 54 1.61 -10.68 1.31
C LEU A 54 1.76 -11.06 2.78
N VAL A 55 2.96 -11.55 3.12
CA VAL A 55 3.32 -11.95 4.48
C VAL A 55 4.53 -11.14 4.90
N SER A 56 4.42 -10.33 5.94
CA SER A 56 5.59 -9.77 6.61
C SER A 56 6.32 -10.85 7.41
N GLY A 57 7.62 -10.73 7.55
CA GLY A 57 8.38 -11.52 8.52
C GLY A 57 7.97 -11.18 9.95
N HIS A 58 8.13 -12.12 10.87
CA HIS A 58 7.94 -11.90 12.31
C HIS A 58 6.55 -11.38 12.70
N GLY A 59 6.44 -10.61 13.79
CA GLY A 59 5.19 -10.00 14.27
C GLY A 59 4.55 -10.68 15.47
N GLY A 60 3.72 -9.94 16.21
CA GLY A 60 3.13 -10.36 17.47
C GLY A 60 4.19 -10.60 18.54
N PRO A 61 4.34 -11.84 19.06
CA PRO A 61 5.33 -12.13 20.10
C PRO A 61 6.78 -12.22 19.58
N ASP A 62 6.99 -12.14 18.25
CA ASP A 62 8.27 -12.35 17.59
C ASP A 62 8.74 -11.06 16.92
N PRO A 63 9.62 -10.28 17.56
CA PRO A 63 10.11 -9.01 17.01
C PRO A 63 11.12 -9.21 15.86
N GLY A 64 11.58 -10.44 15.59
CA GLY A 64 12.71 -10.69 14.73
C GLY A 64 14.04 -10.23 15.34
N CYS A 65 14.94 -9.73 14.51
CA CYS A 65 16.17 -9.11 14.98
C CYS A 65 15.88 -7.75 15.63
N ILE A 66 16.58 -7.47 16.75
CA ILE A 66 16.48 -6.19 17.44
C ILE A 66 17.79 -5.43 17.25
N GLY A 67 17.71 -4.31 16.55
CA GLY A 67 18.79 -3.36 16.40
C GLY A 67 18.63 -2.16 17.36
N HIS A 68 19.66 -1.30 17.41
CA HIS A 68 19.64 -0.09 18.23
C HIS A 68 20.08 1.11 17.38
N TYR A 69 19.33 2.20 17.44
CA TYR A 69 19.67 3.45 16.80
C TYR A 69 19.20 4.64 17.61
N GLN A 70 20.08 5.59 17.87
CA GLN A 70 19.78 6.80 18.68
C GLN A 70 19.10 6.49 20.04
N GLY A 71 19.57 5.45 20.73
CA GLY A 71 19.04 5.04 22.04
C GLY A 71 17.66 4.38 22.02
N LYS A 72 17.17 4.00 20.83
CA LYS A 72 15.90 3.30 20.65
C LYS A 72 16.14 1.91 20.03
N GLU A 73 15.29 0.95 20.40
CA GLU A 73 15.23 -0.34 19.77
C GLU A 73 14.51 -0.25 18.43
N LEU A 74 15.06 -0.96 17.43
CA LEU A 74 14.46 -1.15 16.12
C LEU A 74 14.10 -2.62 15.99
N HIS A 75 12.83 -2.94 15.88
CA HIS A 75 12.35 -4.30 15.72
C HIS A 75 12.13 -4.62 14.24
N GLU A 76 12.66 -5.75 13.77
CA GLU A 76 12.59 -6.16 12.37
C GLU A 76 11.15 -6.30 11.86
N ASP A 77 10.24 -6.82 12.68
CA ASP A 77 8.84 -7.02 12.34
C ASP A 77 8.12 -5.72 11.96
N GLU A 78 8.41 -4.62 12.65
CA GLU A 78 7.82 -3.31 12.39
C GLU A 78 8.18 -2.78 11.00
N TYR A 79 9.45 -2.91 10.62
CA TYR A 79 9.93 -2.48 9.29
C TYR A 79 9.46 -3.44 8.21
N ALA A 80 9.48 -4.75 8.47
CA ALA A 80 8.95 -5.74 7.54
C ALA A 80 7.47 -5.50 7.25
N TYR A 81 6.68 -5.16 8.28
CA TYR A 81 5.27 -4.84 8.13
C TYR A 81 5.04 -3.56 7.32
N ASP A 82 5.75 -2.48 7.62
CA ASP A 82 5.64 -1.21 6.89
C ASP A 82 5.99 -1.37 5.39
N ILE A 83 7.05 -2.13 5.07
CA ILE A 83 7.43 -2.47 3.69
C ILE A 83 6.31 -3.22 2.98
N ILE A 84 5.71 -4.21 3.63
CA ILE A 84 4.61 -5.00 3.04
C ILE A 84 3.37 -4.14 2.79
N LEU A 85 3.04 -3.20 3.67
CA LEU A 85 1.94 -2.26 3.44
C LEU A 85 2.21 -1.36 2.22
N ARG A 86 3.42 -0.82 2.09
CA ARG A 86 3.82 0.01 0.93
C ARG A 86 3.77 -0.79 -0.37
N LEU A 87 4.31 -2.00 -0.37
CA LEU A 87 4.25 -2.91 -1.52
C LEU A 87 2.79 -3.21 -1.90
N GLY A 88 1.96 -3.58 -0.93
CA GLY A 88 0.55 -3.87 -1.15
C GLY A 88 -0.21 -2.69 -1.73
N ARG A 89 0.08 -1.48 -1.26
CA ARG A 89 -0.51 -0.26 -1.80
C ARG A 89 -0.17 -0.06 -3.28
N GLU A 90 1.10 -0.27 -3.67
CA GLU A 90 1.52 -0.18 -5.07
C GLU A 90 0.89 -1.26 -5.95
N LEU A 91 0.77 -2.50 -5.46
CA LEU A 91 0.10 -3.59 -6.16
C LEU A 91 -1.38 -3.28 -6.40
N LEU A 92 -2.09 -2.80 -5.37
CA LEU A 92 -3.49 -2.38 -5.47
C LEU A 92 -3.67 -1.22 -6.47
N ARG A 93 -2.77 -0.25 -6.49
CA ARG A 93 -2.79 0.87 -7.45
C ARG A 93 -2.60 0.41 -8.89
N ARG A 94 -1.97 -0.74 -9.10
CA ARG A 94 -1.79 -1.38 -10.41
C ARG A 94 -2.90 -2.37 -10.78
N GLY A 95 -3.95 -2.44 -9.96
CA GLY A 95 -5.15 -3.25 -10.24
C GLY A 95 -5.08 -4.69 -9.76
N ALA A 96 -4.06 -5.07 -8.97
CA ALA A 96 -3.98 -6.38 -8.35
C ALA A 96 -5.03 -6.56 -7.24
N LYS A 97 -5.32 -7.81 -6.91
CA LYS A 97 -5.95 -8.22 -5.65
C LYS A 97 -4.87 -8.53 -4.64
N VAL A 98 -4.97 -7.99 -3.44
CA VAL A 98 -3.95 -8.16 -2.40
C VAL A 98 -4.60 -8.63 -1.10
N TYR A 99 -3.99 -9.62 -0.47
CA TYR A 99 -4.30 -10.06 0.88
C TYR A 99 -3.10 -9.79 1.79
N PHE A 100 -3.32 -9.08 2.89
CA PHE A 100 -2.35 -8.88 3.96
C PHE A 100 -2.55 -9.96 5.00
N ILE A 101 -1.62 -10.90 5.11
CA ILE A 101 -1.74 -12.05 6.01
C ILE A 101 -1.46 -11.66 7.45
N ILE A 102 -0.43 -10.85 7.67
CA ILE A 102 -0.15 -10.23 8.98
C ILE A 102 -0.76 -8.83 8.97
N GLN A 103 -1.43 -8.46 10.06
CA GLN A 103 -2.22 -7.24 10.16
C GLN A 103 -2.07 -6.60 11.53
N ASP A 104 -1.75 -5.29 11.56
CA ASP A 104 -1.99 -4.40 12.70
C ASP A 104 -2.94 -3.28 12.26
N LYS A 105 -4.12 -3.20 12.87
CA LYS A 105 -5.15 -2.22 12.53
C LYS A 105 -4.84 -0.81 13.03
N LYS A 106 -3.80 -0.64 13.85
CA LYS A 106 -3.47 0.64 14.50
C LYS A 106 -2.24 1.32 13.92
N ASP A 107 -1.33 0.56 13.30
CA ASP A 107 -0.08 1.13 12.84
C ASP A 107 -0.22 1.81 11.46
N GLY A 108 -0.44 1.08 10.40
CA GLY A 108 -0.48 1.66 9.07
C GLY A 108 0.91 1.92 8.47
N ILE A 109 0.94 2.65 7.35
CA ILE A 109 2.18 3.12 6.71
C ILE A 109 2.70 4.33 7.50
N ARG A 110 3.97 4.28 7.92
CA ARG A 110 4.57 5.24 8.83
C ARG A 110 5.70 6.01 8.15
N GLU A 111 5.65 7.34 8.19
CA GLU A 111 6.62 8.24 7.55
C GLU A 111 7.78 8.65 8.49
N THR A 112 8.05 7.85 9.52
CA THR A 112 9.15 8.08 10.47
C THR A 112 10.26 7.06 10.28
N ALA A 113 11.53 7.49 10.45
CA ALA A 113 12.68 6.60 10.33
C ALA A 113 12.74 5.56 11.47
N ILE A 114 12.26 5.93 12.66
CA ILE A 114 12.20 5.04 13.83
C ILE A 114 10.75 4.69 14.07
N LEU A 115 10.42 3.41 13.88
CA LEU A 115 9.07 2.89 14.08
C LEU A 115 8.88 2.49 15.54
N ASN A 116 7.70 2.80 16.08
CA ASN A 116 7.37 2.37 17.43
C ASN A 116 7.08 0.87 17.43
N ASN A 117 7.65 0.18 18.42
CA ASN A 117 7.48 -1.25 18.59
C ASN A 117 6.07 -1.58 19.11
N SER A 118 5.45 -2.58 18.55
CA SER A 118 4.15 -3.09 18.97
C SER A 118 4.18 -4.62 19.07
N LYS A 119 3.11 -5.21 19.58
CA LYS A 119 2.88 -6.66 19.60
C LYS A 119 1.41 -6.96 19.31
N ARG A 120 0.77 -6.07 18.52
CA ARG A 120 -0.65 -6.13 18.22
C ARG A 120 -0.97 -6.83 16.91
N GLU A 121 0.07 -7.25 16.19
CA GLU A 121 -0.09 -7.95 14.92
C GLU A 121 -0.87 -9.25 15.11
N THR A 122 -1.69 -9.50 14.14
CA THR A 122 -2.52 -10.71 14.05
C THR A 122 -2.31 -11.39 12.72
N CYS A 123 -2.51 -12.69 12.65
CA CYS A 123 -2.60 -13.42 11.39
C CYS A 123 -4.08 -13.51 10.99
N MET A 124 -4.50 -12.71 10.01
CA MET A 124 -5.90 -12.63 9.57
C MET A 124 -6.89 -12.45 10.74
N GLY A 125 -6.55 -11.54 11.68
CA GLY A 125 -7.35 -11.24 12.86
C GLY A 125 -7.23 -12.23 14.02
N LYS A 126 -6.43 -13.30 13.90
CA LYS A 126 -6.18 -14.27 14.97
C LYS A 126 -4.85 -13.98 15.67
N PRO A 127 -4.73 -14.18 16.99
CA PRO A 127 -3.47 -14.04 17.70
C PRO A 127 -2.36 -14.89 17.07
N ILE A 128 -1.15 -14.37 17.04
CA ILE A 128 0.03 -15.08 16.53
C ILE A 128 0.62 -15.94 17.66
N PRO A 129 0.83 -17.26 17.45
CA PRO A 129 1.39 -18.13 18.48
C PRO A 129 2.84 -17.77 18.81
N LEU A 130 3.27 -17.99 20.06
CA LEU A 130 4.66 -17.85 20.49
C LEU A 130 5.57 -18.88 19.81
N ASN A 131 5.10 -20.11 19.64
CA ASN A 131 5.86 -21.18 19.01
C ASN A 131 6.09 -20.91 17.51
N GLN A 132 7.35 -20.94 17.07
CA GLN A 132 7.74 -20.62 15.70
C GLN A 132 7.07 -21.54 14.66
N VAL A 133 7.06 -22.83 14.89
CA VAL A 133 6.44 -23.79 13.95
C VAL A 133 4.93 -23.53 13.82
N ALA A 134 4.26 -23.26 14.95
CA ALA A 134 2.84 -22.91 14.94
C ALA A 134 2.57 -21.60 14.20
N ARG A 135 3.42 -20.57 14.35
CA ARG A 135 3.31 -19.31 13.62
C ARG A 135 3.42 -19.51 12.10
N LEU A 136 4.41 -20.27 11.67
CA LEU A 136 4.63 -20.55 10.24
C LEU A 136 3.46 -21.35 9.66
N ARG A 137 3.00 -22.39 10.39
CA ARG A 137 1.83 -23.18 10.00
C ARG A 137 0.57 -22.31 9.88
N GLN A 138 0.31 -21.44 10.85
CA GLN A 138 -0.83 -20.51 10.82
C GLN A 138 -0.86 -19.65 9.54
N ARG A 139 0.30 -19.12 9.12
CA ARG A 139 0.42 -18.33 7.88
C ARG A 139 0.15 -19.16 6.63
N CYS A 140 0.74 -20.35 6.57
CA CYS A 140 0.50 -21.29 5.45
C CYS A 140 -0.98 -21.69 5.35
N GLU A 141 -1.62 -21.97 6.47
CA GLU A 141 -3.05 -22.32 6.51
C GLU A 141 -3.93 -21.17 6.06
N ALA A 142 -3.62 -19.94 6.49
CA ALA A 142 -4.33 -18.73 6.07
C ALA A 142 -4.21 -18.52 4.54
N ILE A 143 -3.00 -18.62 3.98
CA ILE A 143 -2.77 -18.49 2.53
C ILE A 143 -3.49 -19.58 1.76
N ASN A 144 -3.33 -20.84 2.17
CA ASN A 144 -3.96 -21.97 1.49
C ASN A 144 -5.49 -21.89 1.52
N GLY A 145 -6.07 -21.38 2.62
CA GLY A 145 -7.49 -21.12 2.72
C GLY A 145 -7.98 -20.07 1.71
N LEU A 146 -7.27 -18.95 1.62
CA LEU A 146 -7.57 -17.87 0.66
C LEU A 146 -7.36 -18.35 -0.79
N TYR A 147 -6.25 -19.04 -1.07
CA TYR A 147 -5.98 -19.58 -2.40
C TYR A 147 -7.08 -20.53 -2.89
N ARG A 148 -7.53 -21.48 -2.05
CA ARG A 148 -8.64 -22.38 -2.39
C ARG A 148 -9.92 -21.60 -2.72
N LYS A 149 -10.22 -20.56 -1.93
CA LYS A 149 -11.38 -19.69 -2.16
C LYS A 149 -11.26 -18.91 -3.46
N ASP A 150 -10.08 -18.37 -3.75
CA ASP A 150 -9.85 -17.64 -5.01
C ASP A 150 -9.97 -18.58 -6.21
N LYS A 151 -9.35 -19.76 -6.14
CA LYS A 151 -9.39 -20.77 -7.22
C LYS A 151 -10.80 -21.23 -7.53
N SER A 152 -11.71 -21.30 -6.55
CA SER A 152 -13.09 -21.70 -6.78
C SER A 152 -13.95 -20.64 -7.49
N ASN A 153 -13.42 -19.43 -7.66
CA ASN A 153 -14.10 -18.31 -8.34
C ASN A 153 -13.63 -18.11 -9.80
N TYR A 154 -12.75 -19.00 -10.30
CA TYR A 154 -12.30 -19.09 -11.69
C TYR A 154 -12.77 -20.40 -12.32
#